data_782e761dce7f05a719f0457db7f8e33c
#
_entry.id   782e761dce7f05a719f0457db7f8e33c
#
_cell.length_a   1.000
_cell.length_b   1.000
_cell.length_c   1.000
_cell.angle_alpha   90.00
_cell.angle_beta   90.00
_cell.angle_gamma   90.00
#
_symmetry.space_group_name_H-M   'P 1'
#
loop_
_entity.id
_entity.type
_entity.pdbx_description
1 polymer ?
#
loop_
_entity_poly.entity_id
_entity_poly.type
_entity_poly.pdbx_seq_one_letter_code
_entity_poly.pdbx_strand_id
1 'polypeptide(L)'
;SVYHTYKTNAEYGVDYTWTSTAKTGYYRLKYTINDYSSGQTGSGYTTSNLWNRTGHVWNFSFSDSASGKSLPKPPANYTKGATSSRPSNLADTYYNTYKQNTGITLNRSLYDVHHIKPLAYGGNNNYSNLIHLPKATHTSVTSWWAGY
;
A
#
# COMPACT_ATOMS: atom_id res chain seq x y z
N SER A 1 18.32 -5.07 8.30
CA SER A 1 18.38 -4.68 6.88
C SER A 1 18.93 -5.83 6.08
N VAL A 2 18.22 -6.26 5.04
CA VAL A 2 18.72 -7.27 4.11
C VAL A 2 19.35 -6.51 2.93
N TYR A 3 20.62 -6.74 2.68
CA TYR A 3 21.32 -6.17 1.54
C TYR A 3 21.55 -7.27 0.51
N HIS A 4 21.04 -7.07 -0.69
CA HIS A 4 21.43 -7.86 -1.85
C HIS A 4 22.31 -6.99 -2.74
N THR A 5 23.47 -7.51 -3.12
CA THR A 5 24.35 -6.81 -4.03
C THR A 5 24.35 -7.51 -5.37
N TYR A 6 24.00 -6.78 -6.41
CA TYR A 6 24.13 -7.21 -7.79
C TYR A 6 25.25 -6.41 -8.43
N LYS A 7 26.12 -7.09 -9.13
CA LYS A 7 27.12 -6.45 -10.00
C LYS A 7 26.79 -6.79 -11.42
N THR A 8 26.70 -5.79 -12.26
CA THR A 8 26.55 -5.95 -13.71
C THR A 8 27.29 -4.83 -14.41
N ASN A 9 27.80 -5.10 -15.59
CA ASN A 9 28.22 -4.04 -16.49
C ASN A 9 26.95 -3.45 -17.08
N ALA A 10 26.60 -2.24 -16.66
CA ALA A 10 25.41 -1.56 -17.15
C ALA A 10 25.63 -1.15 -18.61
N GLU A 11 24.72 -1.55 -19.49
CA GLU A 11 24.70 -1.15 -20.89
C GLU A 11 23.61 -0.11 -21.12
N TYR A 12 23.85 0.82 -22.02
CA TYR A 12 22.89 1.87 -22.35
C TYR A 12 21.61 1.25 -22.95
N GLY A 13 20.45 1.63 -22.41
CA GLY A 13 19.15 1.17 -22.89
C GLY A 13 18.76 -0.26 -22.46
N VAL A 14 19.48 -0.86 -21.52
CA VAL A 14 19.16 -2.19 -20.97
C VAL A 14 18.47 -2.06 -19.63
N ASP A 15 17.31 -2.68 -19.49
CA ASP A 15 16.57 -2.79 -18.23
C ASP A 15 17.07 -3.99 -17.42
N TYR A 16 17.47 -3.74 -16.20
CA TYR A 16 17.88 -4.79 -15.26
C TYR A 16 16.75 -5.08 -14.28
N THR A 17 16.27 -6.32 -14.29
CA THR A 17 15.20 -6.77 -13.39
C THR A 17 15.80 -7.57 -12.23
N TRP A 18 15.38 -7.22 -11.03
CA TRP A 18 15.71 -7.94 -9.82
C TRP A 18 14.44 -8.34 -9.08
N THR A 19 14.37 -9.61 -8.65
CA THR A 19 13.26 -10.15 -7.88
C THR A 19 13.74 -10.52 -6.48
N SER A 20 13.04 -10.07 -5.47
CA SER A 20 13.27 -10.46 -4.07
C SER A 20 12.06 -11.19 -3.52
N THR A 21 12.30 -12.27 -2.78
CA THR A 21 11.29 -12.96 -1.96
C THR A 21 11.11 -12.28 -0.59
N ALA A 22 11.47 -11.04 -0.49
CA ALA A 22 11.47 -10.27 0.73
C ALA A 22 10.06 -10.16 1.35
N LYS A 23 10.05 -9.78 2.60
CA LYS A 23 8.84 -9.41 3.34
C LYS A 23 8.34 -8.06 2.86
N THR A 24 7.08 -7.75 3.12
CA THR A 24 6.59 -6.37 3.02
C THR A 24 7.52 -5.43 3.79
N GLY A 25 7.94 -4.34 3.16
CA GLY A 25 8.93 -3.46 3.75
C GLY A 25 9.19 -2.20 2.96
N TYR A 26 9.95 -1.31 3.56
CA TYR A 26 10.46 -0.13 2.88
C TYR A 26 11.78 -0.46 2.22
N TYR A 27 11.83 -0.31 0.90
CA TYR A 27 13.00 -0.61 0.08
C TYR A 27 13.43 0.61 -0.71
N ARG A 28 14.73 0.74 -0.87
CA ARG A 28 15.40 1.66 -1.79
C ARG A 28 16.57 0.97 -2.44
N LEU A 29 16.90 1.37 -3.65
CA LEU A 29 18.13 0.93 -4.30
C LEU A 29 19.26 1.85 -3.86
N LYS A 30 20.41 1.25 -3.57
CA LYS A 30 21.71 1.91 -3.59
C LYS A 30 22.34 1.59 -4.93
N TYR A 31 22.82 2.58 -5.62
CA TYR A 31 23.59 2.39 -6.86
C TYR A 31 24.97 3.01 -6.74
N THR A 32 25.93 2.40 -7.41
CA THR A 32 27.27 2.93 -7.60
C THR A 32 27.58 2.81 -9.09
N ILE A 33 27.97 3.89 -9.71
CA ILE A 33 28.36 3.96 -11.11
C ILE A 33 29.84 4.24 -11.15
N ASN A 34 30.58 3.39 -11.86
CA ASN A 34 31.98 3.59 -12.14
C ASN A 34 32.13 3.90 -13.62
N ASP A 35 32.63 5.08 -13.94
CA ASP A 35 33.02 5.41 -15.32
C ASP A 35 34.46 4.98 -15.52
N TYR A 36 34.63 3.89 -16.26
CA TYR A 36 35.94 3.34 -16.53
C TYR A 36 36.79 4.20 -17.50
N SER A 37 36.17 5.09 -18.26
CA SER A 37 36.87 5.96 -19.19
C SER A 37 37.51 7.17 -18.50
N SER A 38 36.83 7.73 -17.49
CA SER A 38 37.32 8.88 -16.72
C SER A 38 37.89 8.50 -15.36
N GLY A 39 37.69 7.26 -14.91
CA GLY A 39 38.02 6.81 -13.54
C GLY A 39 37.16 7.40 -12.44
N GLN A 40 36.05 8.06 -12.78
CA GLN A 40 35.15 8.67 -11.81
C GLN A 40 34.16 7.66 -11.25
N THR A 41 33.78 7.85 -9.98
CA THR A 41 32.78 7.04 -9.31
C THR A 41 31.73 7.95 -8.68
N GLY A 42 30.45 7.61 -8.94
CA GLY A 42 29.29 8.25 -8.30
C GLY A 42 28.41 7.22 -7.61
N SER A 43 27.76 7.59 -6.53
CA SER A 43 26.79 6.70 -5.87
C SER A 43 25.59 7.50 -5.34
N GLY A 44 24.48 6.81 -5.18
CA GLY A 44 23.25 7.42 -4.65
C GLY A 44 22.23 6.39 -4.18
N TYR A 45 21.08 6.88 -3.82
CA TYR A 45 19.93 6.07 -3.42
C TYR A 45 18.68 6.54 -4.14
N THR A 46 17.82 5.60 -4.50
CA THR A 46 16.45 5.92 -4.91
C THR A 46 15.58 6.29 -3.71
N THR A 47 14.41 6.87 -3.96
CA THR A 47 13.40 7.09 -2.92
C THR A 47 13.00 5.77 -2.27
N SER A 48 12.82 5.78 -0.94
CA SER A 48 12.32 4.63 -0.20
C SER A 48 10.82 4.50 -0.37
N ASN A 49 10.35 3.36 -0.85
CA ASN A 49 8.95 3.05 -1.05
C ASN A 49 8.55 1.81 -0.28
N LEU A 50 7.27 1.75 0.12
CA LEU A 50 6.69 0.56 0.72
C LEU A 50 6.29 -0.43 -0.39
N TRP A 51 6.85 -1.62 -0.34
CA TRP A 51 6.58 -2.73 -1.24
C TRP A 51 5.99 -3.89 -0.47
N ASN A 52 5.02 -4.57 -1.06
CA ASN A 52 4.58 -5.84 -0.52
C ASN A 52 5.53 -6.98 -0.94
N ARG A 53 5.37 -8.17 -0.35
CA ARG A 53 6.23 -9.35 -0.63
C ARG A 53 6.14 -9.86 -2.08
N THR A 54 5.11 -9.45 -2.83
CA THR A 54 4.94 -9.81 -4.25
C THR A 54 5.48 -8.76 -5.21
N GLY A 55 6.22 -7.75 -4.69
CA GLY A 55 6.91 -6.77 -5.51
C GLY A 55 6.04 -5.62 -6.01
N HIS A 56 4.90 -5.35 -5.37
CA HIS A 56 4.06 -4.21 -5.71
C HIS A 56 4.25 -3.07 -4.73
N VAL A 57 4.51 -1.87 -5.25
CA VAL A 57 4.65 -0.67 -4.45
C VAL A 57 3.29 -0.16 -3.96
N TRP A 58 3.26 0.37 -2.73
CA TRP A 58 2.10 1.15 -2.26
C TRP A 58 2.12 2.53 -2.88
N ASN A 59 1.24 2.75 -3.83
CA ASN A 59 1.07 4.04 -4.52
C ASN A 59 -0.37 4.56 -4.45
N PHE A 60 -1.15 4.11 -3.46
CA PHE A 60 -2.53 4.50 -3.29
C PHE A 60 -2.65 5.73 -2.39
N SER A 61 -3.56 6.62 -2.78
CA SER A 61 -4.00 7.74 -1.97
C SER A 61 -5.50 7.95 -2.18
N PHE A 62 -6.19 8.24 -1.11
CA PHE A 62 -7.59 8.64 -1.14
C PHE A 62 -7.86 9.49 0.10
N SER A 63 -8.60 10.58 -0.08
CA SER A 63 -9.06 11.43 1.01
C SER A 63 -10.49 11.87 0.75
N ASP A 64 -11.29 11.85 1.79
CA ASP A 64 -12.66 12.35 1.78
C ASP A 64 -12.76 13.57 2.70
N SER A 65 -12.86 14.74 2.12
CA SER A 65 -12.91 16.00 2.86
C SER A 65 -14.15 16.14 3.73
N ALA A 66 -15.27 15.50 3.34
CA ALA A 66 -16.52 15.62 4.08
C ALA A 66 -16.46 14.91 5.44
N SER A 67 -15.82 13.75 5.51
CA SER A 67 -15.64 13.02 6.77
C SER A 67 -14.26 13.20 7.41
N GLY A 68 -13.33 13.85 6.72
CA GLY A 68 -11.94 13.98 7.14
C GLY A 68 -11.15 12.67 7.08
N LYS A 69 -11.70 11.60 6.50
CA LYS A 69 -11.04 10.30 6.39
C LYS A 69 -10.06 10.27 5.25
N SER A 70 -8.94 9.58 5.46
CA SER A 70 -7.96 9.30 4.41
C SER A 70 -7.50 7.85 4.47
N LEU A 71 -7.06 7.32 3.33
CA LEU A 71 -6.43 6.01 3.25
C LEU A 71 -4.94 6.16 3.57
N PRO A 72 -4.49 5.75 4.77
CA PRO A 72 -3.09 5.88 5.14
C PRO A 72 -2.24 4.81 4.46
N LYS A 73 -0.96 5.11 4.25
CA LYS A 73 0.03 4.10 3.93
C LYS A 73 0.19 3.17 5.14
N PRO A 74 0.06 1.83 4.97
CA PRO A 74 0.21 0.92 6.10
C PRO A 74 1.66 0.85 6.60
N PRO A 75 1.87 0.52 7.88
CA PRO A 75 3.19 0.15 8.35
C PRO A 75 3.64 -1.19 7.73
N ALA A 76 4.94 -1.45 7.76
CA ALA A 76 5.52 -2.67 7.17
C ALA A 76 5.58 -3.88 8.14
N ASN A 77 5.04 -3.76 9.34
CA ASN A 77 5.24 -4.72 10.42
C ASN A 77 3.95 -5.28 11.03
N TYR A 78 2.84 -5.22 10.30
CA TYR A 78 1.64 -5.91 10.75
C TYR A 78 1.87 -7.42 10.71
N THR A 79 1.42 -8.11 11.74
CA THR A 79 1.40 -9.57 11.81
C THR A 79 -0.05 -10.07 11.74
N LYS A 80 -0.25 -11.20 11.08
CA LYS A 80 -1.55 -11.88 11.11
C LYS A 80 -1.91 -12.28 12.54
N GLY A 81 -3.13 -12.05 12.92
CA GLY A 81 -3.66 -12.34 14.25
C GLY A 81 -5.06 -12.94 14.19
N ALA A 82 -5.70 -12.99 15.35
CA ALA A 82 -7.10 -13.39 15.41
C ALA A 82 -7.96 -12.47 14.53
N THR A 83 -8.75 -13.05 13.66
CA THR A 83 -9.59 -12.33 12.70
C THR A 83 -10.99 -12.17 13.26
N SER A 84 -11.46 -10.93 13.35
CA SER A 84 -12.89 -10.64 13.58
C SER A 84 -13.68 -10.94 12.31
N SER A 85 -14.89 -11.45 12.45
CA SER A 85 -15.79 -11.63 11.31
C SER A 85 -16.29 -10.28 10.80
N ARG A 86 -16.49 -10.17 9.48
CA ARG A 86 -17.14 -9.01 8.87
C ARG A 86 -18.65 -9.19 8.95
N PRO A 87 -19.42 -8.31 9.65
CA PRO A 87 -20.87 -8.37 9.66
C PRO A 87 -21.46 -8.19 8.25
N SER A 88 -22.54 -8.90 7.94
CA SER A 88 -23.20 -8.79 6.62
C SER A 88 -23.76 -7.39 6.34
N ASN A 89 -24.17 -6.67 7.39
CA ASN A 89 -24.71 -5.31 7.29
C ASN A 89 -23.65 -4.20 7.48
N LEU A 90 -22.35 -4.54 7.47
CA LEU A 90 -21.27 -3.57 7.74
C LEU A 90 -21.35 -2.35 6.81
N ALA A 91 -21.61 -2.60 5.53
CA ALA A 91 -21.69 -1.52 4.54
C ALA A 91 -22.88 -0.59 4.85
N ASP A 92 -24.05 -1.14 5.21
CA ASP A 92 -25.21 -0.34 5.57
C ASP A 92 -24.94 0.51 6.81
N THR A 93 -24.35 -0.09 7.82
CA THR A 93 -23.95 0.61 9.06
C THR A 93 -22.98 1.75 8.73
N TYR A 94 -21.97 1.49 7.90
CA TYR A 94 -21.01 2.51 7.49
C TYR A 94 -21.68 3.68 6.76
N TYR A 95 -22.48 3.42 5.74
CA TYR A 95 -23.14 4.47 4.95
C TYR A 95 -24.13 5.30 5.77
N ASN A 96 -24.86 4.67 6.69
CA ASN A 96 -25.77 5.37 7.60
C ASN A 96 -25.00 6.28 8.58
N THR A 97 -23.92 5.78 9.17
CA THR A 97 -23.05 6.57 10.06
C THR A 97 -22.38 7.72 9.30
N TYR A 98 -21.93 7.47 8.08
CA TYR A 98 -21.35 8.51 7.21
C TYR A 98 -22.36 9.64 6.97
N LYS A 99 -23.60 9.28 6.58
CA LYS A 99 -24.67 10.26 6.36
C LYS A 99 -25.00 11.05 7.62
N GLN A 100 -25.06 10.39 8.78
CA GLN A 100 -25.30 11.06 10.07
C GLN A 100 -24.20 12.08 10.41
N ASN A 101 -22.94 11.74 10.14
CA ASN A 101 -21.80 12.60 10.45
C ASN A 101 -21.58 13.74 9.47
N THR A 102 -21.93 13.55 8.19
CA THR A 102 -21.60 14.50 7.11
C THR A 102 -22.81 15.16 6.47
N GLY A 103 -24.02 14.62 6.68
CA GLY A 103 -25.24 15.02 5.96
C GLY A 103 -25.29 14.51 4.50
N ILE A 104 -24.25 13.83 4.01
CA ILE A 104 -24.12 13.41 2.60
C ILE A 104 -24.57 11.96 2.45
N THR A 105 -25.36 11.69 1.43
CA THR A 105 -25.71 10.33 1.00
C THR A 105 -24.77 9.92 -0.13
N LEU A 106 -23.87 8.97 0.14
CA LEU A 106 -22.97 8.43 -0.89
C LEU A 106 -23.70 7.52 -1.87
N ASN A 107 -23.31 7.59 -3.14
CA ASN A 107 -23.78 6.65 -4.15
C ASN A 107 -23.04 5.31 -4.00
N ARG A 108 -23.72 4.33 -3.43
CA ARG A 108 -23.18 3.00 -3.14
C ARG A 108 -22.74 2.21 -4.39
N SER A 109 -23.19 2.60 -5.58
CA SER A 109 -22.75 1.96 -6.82
C SER A 109 -21.32 2.32 -7.20
N LEU A 110 -20.78 3.42 -6.66
CA LEU A 110 -19.45 3.94 -6.99
C LEU A 110 -18.37 3.53 -5.98
N TYR A 111 -18.76 3.12 -4.77
CA TYR A 111 -17.84 2.90 -3.66
C TYR A 111 -18.03 1.54 -3.01
N ASP A 112 -16.92 1.02 -2.47
CA ASP A 112 -16.90 -0.13 -1.55
C ASP A 112 -16.36 0.30 -0.19
N VAL A 113 -16.85 -0.34 0.89
CA VAL A 113 -16.35 -0.10 2.25
C VAL A 113 -15.13 -0.96 2.52
N HIS A 114 -14.02 -0.30 2.80
CA HIS A 114 -12.71 -0.89 3.03
C HIS A 114 -12.30 -0.78 4.50
N HIS A 115 -11.65 -1.83 5.04
CA HIS A 115 -11.00 -1.76 6.35
C HIS A 115 -9.61 -1.14 6.19
N ILE A 116 -9.37 0.02 6.81
CA ILE A 116 -8.06 0.70 6.80
C ILE A 116 -6.97 -0.24 7.30
N LYS A 117 -7.18 -0.86 8.46
CA LYS A 117 -6.40 -2.00 8.94
C LYS A 117 -7.21 -3.26 8.69
N PRO A 118 -6.75 -4.18 7.82
CA PRO A 118 -7.53 -5.38 7.52
C PRO A 118 -7.77 -6.26 8.74
N LEU A 119 -8.90 -6.95 8.75
CA LEU A 119 -9.29 -7.84 9.85
C LEU A 119 -8.24 -8.92 10.11
N ALA A 120 -7.63 -9.49 9.06
CA ALA A 120 -6.56 -10.50 9.16
C ALA A 120 -5.31 -10.02 9.90
N TYR A 121 -5.15 -8.72 10.06
CA TYR A 121 -4.04 -8.09 10.79
C TYR A 121 -4.50 -7.42 12.09
N GLY A 122 -5.64 -7.85 12.63
CA GLY A 122 -6.18 -7.33 13.90
C GLY A 122 -6.91 -6.01 13.76
N GLY A 123 -7.41 -5.68 12.57
CA GLY A 123 -8.38 -4.60 12.38
C GLY A 123 -9.74 -4.95 13.00
N ASN A 124 -10.61 -3.97 13.12
CA ASN A 124 -11.96 -4.11 13.66
C ASN A 124 -13.00 -3.51 12.71
N ASN A 125 -14.28 -3.69 13.04
CA ASN A 125 -15.41 -3.20 12.26
C ASN A 125 -15.91 -1.80 12.69
N ASN A 126 -15.17 -1.08 13.52
CA ASN A 126 -15.54 0.25 13.96
C ASN A 126 -15.48 1.26 12.79
N TYR A 127 -16.37 2.25 12.80
CA TYR A 127 -16.43 3.29 11.79
C TYR A 127 -15.08 4.00 11.58
N SER A 128 -14.28 4.15 12.65
CA SER A 128 -12.93 4.74 12.57
C SER A 128 -11.94 3.93 11.73
N ASN A 129 -12.11 2.61 11.66
CA ASN A 129 -11.29 1.71 10.85
C ASN A 129 -11.86 1.44 9.45
N LEU A 130 -12.93 2.12 9.08
CA LEU A 130 -13.59 1.94 7.79
C LEU A 130 -13.50 3.22 6.95
N ILE A 131 -13.37 3.03 5.65
CA ILE A 131 -13.36 4.10 4.65
C ILE A 131 -14.06 3.61 3.40
N HIS A 132 -14.82 4.48 2.73
CA HIS A 132 -15.31 4.17 1.40
C HIS A 132 -14.22 4.49 0.38
N LEU A 133 -14.01 3.60 -0.57
CA LEU A 133 -13.08 3.79 -1.68
C LEU A 133 -13.82 3.65 -3.01
N PRO A 134 -13.45 4.41 -4.04
CA PRO A 134 -13.90 4.10 -5.40
C PRO A 134 -13.61 2.63 -5.70
N LYS A 135 -14.54 1.93 -6.36
CA LYS A 135 -14.44 0.47 -6.58
C LYS A 135 -13.13 0.02 -7.22
N ALA A 136 -12.64 0.76 -8.22
CA ALA A 136 -11.36 0.45 -8.84
C ALA A 136 -10.18 0.57 -7.85
N THR A 137 -10.18 1.62 -7.02
CA THR A 137 -9.18 1.82 -5.96
C THR A 137 -9.29 0.71 -4.92
N HIS A 138 -10.50 0.35 -4.48
CA HIS A 138 -10.73 -0.73 -3.52
C HIS A 138 -10.17 -2.06 -4.03
N THR A 139 -10.42 -2.41 -5.29
CA THR A 139 -9.89 -3.63 -5.93
C THR A 139 -8.36 -3.65 -5.90
N SER A 140 -7.74 -2.55 -6.30
CA SER A 140 -6.26 -2.45 -6.35
C SER A 140 -5.63 -2.51 -4.94
N VAL A 141 -6.21 -1.82 -3.96
CA VAL A 141 -5.77 -1.85 -2.56
C VAL A 141 -5.92 -3.25 -1.98
N THR A 142 -7.04 -3.93 -2.25
CA THR A 142 -7.28 -5.30 -1.79
C THR A 142 -6.26 -6.28 -2.38
N SER A 143 -5.95 -6.14 -3.68
CA SER A 143 -4.91 -6.94 -4.34
C SER A 143 -3.54 -6.70 -3.73
N TRP A 144 -3.21 -5.46 -3.39
CA TRP A 144 -1.94 -5.15 -2.71
C TRP A 144 -1.86 -5.83 -1.33
N TRP A 145 -2.95 -5.80 -0.55
CA TRP A 145 -3.02 -6.45 0.76
C TRP A 145 -2.91 -7.99 0.68
N ALA A 146 -3.35 -8.59 -0.40
CA ALA A 146 -3.16 -10.02 -0.61
C ALA A 146 -1.67 -10.42 -0.69
N GLY A 147 -0.82 -9.49 -1.11
CA GLY A 147 0.63 -9.63 -1.16
C GLY A 147 1.38 -9.14 0.09
N TYR A 148 0.69 -8.67 1.13
CA TYR A 148 1.31 -8.10 2.33
C TYR A 148 2.09 -9.09 3.21
#